data_5539ef33c566d80607740a2c0f8cc134
#
_entry.id   5539ef33c566d80607740a2c0f8cc134
#
_cell.length_a   1.000
_cell.length_b   1.000
_cell.length_c   1.000
_cell.angle_alpha   90.00
_cell.angle_beta   90.00
_cell.angle_gamma   90.00
#
_symmetry.space_group_name_H-M   'P 1'
#
loop_
_entity.id
_entity.type
_entity.pdbx_description
1 polymer ?
#
loop_
_entity_poly.entity_id
_entity_poly.type
_entity_poly.pdbx_seq_one_letter_code
_entity_poly.pdbx_strand_id
1 'polypeptide(L)'
;MIEDSIRRDVKVVEGPVVMGIDIARRGGDSSAICVRQNNHIIGNGIMTKKGFDLMQVVGWIRDEIENVKKSGIEVSEVLIDSIGLGAGVVDRLLEEGIDVRGVNVGESSSVSTEFWNLRAELWWKCREWFAKKDVLIPRDERLVEELASVRRLWPSNGKLQVEPKDQTRQRLGRNTSPDAADALILTFASYASMTTGKRSWKEPLERKTLGIV
;
A
#
# COMPACT_ATOMS: atom_id res chain seq x y z
N MET A 1 -10.90 -8.36 14.57
CA MET A 1 -10.77 -8.54 13.10
C MET A 1 -9.32 -8.46 12.66
N ILE A 2 -8.60 -7.34 12.92
CA ILE A 2 -7.17 -7.22 12.59
C ILE A 2 -6.33 -8.17 13.46
N GLU A 3 -6.51 -8.15 14.79
CA GLU A 3 -5.79 -9.03 15.72
C GLU A 3 -6.00 -10.51 15.43
N ASP A 4 -7.22 -10.90 15.03
CA ASP A 4 -7.50 -12.30 14.70
C ASP A 4 -6.70 -12.77 13.48
N SER A 5 -6.39 -11.86 12.54
CA SER A 5 -5.63 -12.21 11.33
C SER A 5 -4.16 -12.57 11.57
N ILE A 6 -3.65 -12.33 12.78
CA ILE A 6 -2.31 -12.79 13.22
C ILE A 6 -2.29 -14.28 13.56
N ARG A 7 -3.44 -14.81 13.97
CA ARG A 7 -3.54 -16.17 14.56
C ARG A 7 -4.41 -17.13 13.75
N ARG A 8 -4.98 -16.65 12.64
CA ARG A 8 -5.84 -17.49 11.81
C ARG A 8 -5.05 -18.58 11.13
N ASP A 9 -5.59 -19.77 11.18
CA ASP A 9 -5.20 -20.84 10.27
C ASP A 9 -5.98 -20.65 8.97
N VAL A 10 -5.35 -20.02 7.99
CA VAL A 10 -5.95 -19.75 6.68
C VAL A 10 -5.06 -20.34 5.59
N LYS A 11 -5.72 -20.87 4.57
CA LYS A 11 -5.00 -21.30 3.38
C LYS A 11 -4.42 -20.07 2.68
N VAL A 12 -3.11 -20.06 2.52
CA VAL A 12 -2.43 -19.07 1.71
C VAL A 12 -2.86 -19.23 0.26
N VAL A 13 -3.30 -18.13 -0.35
CA VAL A 13 -3.74 -18.10 -1.74
C VAL A 13 -2.62 -17.52 -2.59
N GLU A 14 -2.14 -18.31 -3.55
CA GLU A 14 -1.16 -17.85 -4.53
C GLU A 14 -1.75 -16.76 -5.44
N GLY A 15 -0.90 -15.91 -5.96
CA GLY A 15 -1.30 -14.82 -6.84
C GLY A 15 -0.19 -13.80 -7.02
N PRO A 16 -0.48 -12.67 -7.66
CA PRO A 16 0.49 -11.61 -7.86
C PRO A 16 1.07 -11.12 -6.54
N VAL A 17 2.39 -10.93 -6.53
CA VAL A 17 3.12 -10.34 -5.40
C VAL A 17 3.27 -8.85 -5.65
N VAL A 18 2.79 -8.05 -4.73
CA VAL A 18 2.80 -6.59 -4.82
C VAL A 18 3.59 -6.01 -3.67
N MET A 19 4.55 -5.16 -4.00
CA MET A 19 5.33 -4.39 -3.03
C MET A 19 4.77 -2.97 -2.95
N GLY A 20 4.35 -2.53 -1.76
CA GLY A 20 3.89 -1.17 -1.49
C GLY A 20 4.91 -0.43 -0.62
N ILE A 21 5.22 0.82 -0.97
CA ILE A 21 6.31 1.58 -0.35
C ILE A 21 5.84 2.99 -0.02
N ASP A 22 5.82 3.33 1.27
CA ASP A 22 5.61 4.70 1.75
C ASP A 22 6.96 5.33 2.14
N ILE A 23 7.27 6.51 1.58
CA ILE A 23 8.58 7.15 1.74
C ILE A 23 8.46 8.37 2.63
N ALA A 24 9.16 8.32 3.77
CA ALA A 24 9.22 9.43 4.69
C ALA A 24 10.32 10.44 4.32
N ARG A 25 10.06 11.71 4.65
CA ARG A 25 11.10 12.72 4.69
C ARG A 25 12.05 12.47 5.86
N ARG A 26 13.30 12.97 5.78
CA ARG A 26 14.19 13.00 6.94
C ARG A 26 13.49 13.68 8.11
N GLY A 27 13.37 12.98 9.24
CA GLY A 27 12.67 13.47 10.45
C GLY A 27 12.16 12.35 11.33
N GLY A 28 10.98 12.53 11.89
CA GLY A 28 10.38 11.58 12.83
C GLY A 28 9.71 10.37 12.19
N ASP A 29 9.30 10.46 10.93
CA ASP A 29 8.58 9.42 10.19
C ASP A 29 9.54 8.35 9.64
N SER A 30 9.02 7.17 9.35
CA SER A 30 9.78 6.04 8.80
C SER A 30 9.34 5.76 7.37
N SER A 31 10.28 5.50 6.47
CA SER A 31 9.95 4.82 5.23
C SER A 31 9.57 3.37 5.52
N ALA A 32 8.57 2.86 4.83
CA ALA A 32 8.03 1.53 5.05
C ALA A 32 7.89 0.75 3.74
N ILE A 33 8.17 -0.55 3.79
CA ILE A 33 7.96 -1.51 2.68
C ILE A 33 7.06 -2.62 3.18
N CYS A 34 5.99 -2.91 2.43
CA CYS A 34 5.10 -4.04 2.62
C CYS A 34 5.10 -4.92 1.37
N VAL A 35 5.28 -6.23 1.53
CA VAL A 35 5.15 -7.20 0.44
C VAL A 35 3.94 -8.07 0.69
N ARG A 36 2.94 -8.00 -0.19
CA ARG A 36 1.68 -8.73 -0.06
C ARG A 36 1.46 -9.66 -1.26
N GLN A 37 1.01 -10.87 -0.96
CA GLN A 37 0.52 -11.82 -1.95
C GLN A 37 -0.92 -12.19 -1.59
N ASN A 38 -1.86 -11.76 -2.41
CA ASN A 38 -3.28 -12.05 -2.22
C ASN A 38 -3.79 -11.79 -0.79
N ASN A 39 -3.98 -12.85 0.00
CA ASN A 39 -4.56 -12.82 1.35
C ASN A 39 -3.53 -12.79 2.48
N HIS A 40 -2.24 -12.63 2.18
CA HIS A 40 -1.22 -12.61 3.23
C HIS A 40 -0.06 -11.64 2.93
N ILE A 41 0.58 -11.17 3.99
CA ILE A 41 1.84 -10.42 3.94
C ILE A 41 2.97 -11.43 4.02
N ILE A 42 3.89 -11.40 3.05
CA ILE A 42 4.98 -12.37 2.88
C ILE A 42 6.34 -11.79 3.28
N GLY A 43 7.36 -12.63 3.29
CA GLY A 43 8.75 -12.25 3.57
C GLY A 43 8.96 -11.82 5.03
N ASN A 44 9.70 -10.74 5.21
CA ASN A 44 10.02 -10.20 6.54
C ASN A 44 8.88 -9.38 7.18
N GLY A 45 7.67 -9.47 6.63
CA GLY A 45 6.54 -8.68 7.09
C GLY A 45 6.58 -7.24 6.54
N ILE A 46 6.28 -6.27 7.42
CA ILE A 46 6.43 -4.86 7.07
C ILE A 46 7.71 -4.32 7.67
N MET A 47 8.60 -3.86 6.80
CA MET A 47 9.90 -3.33 7.19
C MET A 47 9.86 -1.81 7.24
N THR A 48 10.55 -1.22 8.22
CA THR A 48 10.61 0.23 8.39
C THR A 48 12.04 0.70 8.63
N LYS A 49 12.39 1.85 8.04
CA LYS A 49 13.68 2.51 8.21
C LYS A 49 13.48 4.00 8.48
N LYS A 50 14.24 4.54 9.44
CA LYS A 50 14.24 5.96 9.79
C LYS A 50 15.50 6.65 9.32
N GLY A 51 15.38 7.93 8.96
CA GLY A 51 16.52 8.81 8.69
C GLY A 51 17.27 8.53 7.40
N PHE A 52 16.76 7.64 6.55
CA PHE A 52 17.34 7.37 5.24
C PHE A 52 17.23 8.60 4.33
N ASP A 53 18.28 8.88 3.58
CA ASP A 53 18.20 9.78 2.44
C ASP A 53 17.64 9.07 1.21
N LEU A 54 17.38 9.83 0.15
CA LEU A 54 16.78 9.32 -1.07
C LEU A 54 17.57 8.14 -1.66
N MET A 55 18.89 8.24 -1.73
CA MET A 55 19.74 7.20 -2.30
C MET A 55 19.79 5.93 -1.43
N GLN A 56 19.76 6.11 -0.11
CA GLN A 56 19.65 4.98 0.82
C GLN A 56 18.32 4.26 0.71
N VAL A 57 17.22 5.01 0.48
CA VAL A 57 15.90 4.41 0.22
C VAL A 57 15.90 3.64 -1.09
N VAL A 58 16.46 4.20 -2.17
CA VAL A 58 16.61 3.51 -3.46
C VAL A 58 17.39 2.20 -3.31
N GLY A 59 18.54 2.25 -2.64
CA GLY A 59 19.35 1.06 -2.37
C GLY A 59 18.57 0.00 -1.57
N TRP A 60 17.86 0.42 -0.53
CA TRP A 60 17.05 -0.48 0.29
C TRP A 60 15.91 -1.14 -0.49
N ILE A 61 15.19 -0.40 -1.34
CA ILE A 61 14.12 -0.96 -2.18
C ILE A 61 14.69 -2.01 -3.14
N ARG A 62 15.82 -1.70 -3.80
CA ARG A 62 16.50 -2.63 -4.69
C ARG A 62 16.90 -3.92 -3.96
N ASP A 63 17.52 -3.78 -2.81
CA ASP A 63 17.97 -4.93 -2.01
C ASP A 63 16.79 -5.81 -1.58
N GLU A 64 15.64 -5.20 -1.28
CA GLU A 64 14.44 -5.95 -0.88
C GLU A 64 13.79 -6.66 -2.05
N ILE A 65 13.73 -6.05 -3.23
CA ILE A 65 13.28 -6.73 -4.46
C ILE A 65 14.15 -7.97 -4.73
N GLU A 66 15.48 -7.83 -4.62
CA GLU A 66 16.43 -8.94 -4.78
C GLU A 66 16.25 -10.03 -3.70
N ASN A 67 15.97 -9.66 -2.44
CA ASN A 67 15.73 -10.61 -1.35
C ASN A 67 14.47 -11.45 -1.61
N VAL A 68 13.39 -10.81 -2.06
CA VAL A 68 12.15 -11.51 -2.45
C VAL A 68 12.41 -12.45 -3.60
N LYS A 69 13.15 -12.02 -4.62
CA LYS A 69 13.53 -12.84 -5.76
C LYS A 69 14.40 -14.04 -5.39
N LYS A 70 15.37 -13.87 -4.47
CA LYS A 70 16.20 -14.97 -3.94
C LYS A 70 15.38 -16.01 -3.19
N SER A 71 14.22 -15.65 -2.66
CA SER A 71 13.26 -16.60 -2.04
C SER A 71 12.44 -17.38 -3.07
N GLY A 72 12.71 -17.23 -4.37
CA GLY A 72 11.97 -17.88 -5.45
C GLY A 72 10.64 -17.20 -5.78
N ILE A 73 10.43 -15.98 -5.30
CA ILE A 73 9.20 -15.21 -5.50
C ILE A 73 9.49 -14.05 -6.45
N GLU A 74 8.67 -13.90 -7.48
CA GLU A 74 8.75 -12.77 -8.41
C GLU A 74 7.79 -11.67 -7.97
N VAL A 75 8.30 -10.44 -7.82
CA VAL A 75 7.47 -9.26 -7.53
C VAL A 75 6.79 -8.81 -8.82
N SER A 76 5.46 -8.84 -8.84
CA SER A 76 4.66 -8.49 -10.03
C SER A 76 4.51 -7.00 -10.22
N GLU A 77 4.43 -6.22 -9.13
CA GLU A 77 4.35 -4.76 -9.15
C GLU A 77 5.05 -4.16 -7.93
N VAL A 78 5.77 -3.06 -8.14
CA VAL A 78 6.35 -2.22 -7.09
C VAL A 78 5.66 -0.85 -7.13
N LEU A 79 4.96 -0.50 -6.05
CA LEU A 79 4.12 0.68 -5.94
C LEU A 79 4.69 1.63 -4.88
N ILE A 80 4.97 2.86 -5.27
CA ILE A 80 5.62 3.85 -4.42
C ILE A 80 4.70 5.07 -4.30
N ASP A 81 4.41 5.54 -3.07
CA ASP A 81 3.74 6.83 -2.90
C ASP A 81 4.60 7.93 -3.52
N SER A 82 4.11 8.53 -4.61
CA SER A 82 4.84 9.53 -5.38
C SER A 82 4.71 10.95 -4.82
N ILE A 83 4.03 11.14 -3.68
CA ILE A 83 3.91 12.46 -3.05
C ILE A 83 5.25 12.86 -2.41
N GLY A 84 5.73 14.04 -2.74
CA GLY A 84 6.95 14.60 -2.17
C GLY A 84 8.23 13.89 -2.61
N LEU A 85 8.97 13.24 -1.71
CA LEU A 85 10.24 12.57 -2.04
C LEU A 85 10.06 11.30 -2.89
N GLY A 86 8.89 10.70 -2.85
CA GLY A 86 8.62 9.46 -3.58
C GLY A 86 8.77 9.60 -5.09
N ALA A 87 8.44 10.75 -5.68
CA ALA A 87 8.65 10.99 -7.11
C ALA A 87 10.13 10.82 -7.50
N GLY A 88 11.06 11.41 -6.74
CA GLY A 88 12.48 11.28 -7.01
C GLY A 88 13.03 9.86 -6.83
N VAL A 89 12.43 9.06 -5.92
CA VAL A 89 12.77 7.63 -5.78
C VAL A 89 12.26 6.84 -6.99
N VAL A 90 11.04 7.12 -7.46
CA VAL A 90 10.48 6.50 -8.67
C VAL A 90 11.37 6.75 -9.87
N ASP A 91 11.70 8.04 -10.12
CA ASP A 91 12.54 8.43 -11.25
C ASP A 91 13.89 7.72 -11.21
N ARG A 92 14.52 7.67 -10.03
CA ARG A 92 15.84 7.04 -9.88
C ARG A 92 15.80 5.53 -10.09
N LEU A 93 14.79 4.83 -9.58
CA LEU A 93 14.64 3.38 -9.81
C LEU A 93 14.39 3.06 -11.28
N LEU A 94 13.58 3.86 -11.96
CA LEU A 94 13.35 3.73 -13.42
C LEU A 94 14.63 3.96 -14.23
N GLU A 95 15.47 4.94 -13.86
CA GLU A 95 16.79 5.17 -14.47
C GLU A 95 17.73 3.95 -14.29
N GLU A 96 17.62 3.25 -13.15
CA GLU A 96 18.36 2.01 -12.88
C GLU A 96 17.77 0.77 -13.58
N GLY A 97 16.69 0.94 -14.36
CA GLY A 97 16.02 -0.15 -15.07
C GLY A 97 15.12 -1.02 -14.21
N ILE A 98 14.77 -0.56 -13.00
CA ILE A 98 13.85 -1.25 -12.11
C ILE A 98 12.42 -0.76 -12.40
N ASP A 99 11.55 -1.68 -12.77
CA ASP A 99 10.15 -1.36 -13.10
C ASP A 99 9.35 -1.07 -11.84
N VAL A 100 9.04 0.20 -11.63
CA VAL A 100 8.26 0.69 -10.49
C VAL A 100 7.18 1.67 -10.95
N ARG A 101 6.10 1.77 -10.20
CA ARG A 101 5.01 2.70 -10.49
C ARG A 101 4.77 3.66 -9.32
N GLY A 102 4.85 4.96 -9.61
CA GLY A 102 4.41 6.00 -8.70
C GLY A 102 2.89 6.00 -8.53
N VAL A 103 2.42 6.12 -7.31
CA VAL A 103 1.00 6.21 -6.95
C VAL A 103 0.77 7.51 -6.21
N ASN A 104 0.00 8.43 -6.79
CA ASN A 104 -0.41 9.64 -6.08
C ASN A 104 -1.69 9.35 -5.28
N VAL A 105 -1.56 9.06 -4.00
CA VAL A 105 -2.71 8.74 -3.14
C VAL A 105 -3.66 9.92 -2.91
N GLY A 106 -3.24 11.15 -3.24
CA GLY A 106 -4.04 12.37 -3.18
C GLY A 106 -4.95 12.57 -4.39
N GLU A 107 -4.73 11.85 -5.50
CA GLU A 107 -5.53 11.98 -6.71
C GLU A 107 -6.97 11.50 -6.53
N SER A 108 -7.82 11.80 -7.52
CA SER A 108 -9.21 11.35 -7.52
C SER A 108 -9.29 9.83 -7.51
N SER A 109 -10.19 9.29 -6.67
CA SER A 109 -10.54 7.87 -6.67
C SER A 109 -11.08 7.41 -8.02
N SER A 110 -10.83 6.13 -8.36
CA SER A 110 -11.46 5.47 -9.51
C SER A 110 -13.00 5.41 -9.38
N VAL A 111 -13.50 5.44 -8.12
CA VAL A 111 -14.92 5.51 -7.77
C VAL A 111 -15.20 6.85 -7.10
N SER A 112 -15.06 7.94 -7.85
CA SER A 112 -15.14 9.31 -7.33
C SER A 112 -16.50 9.71 -6.78
N THR A 113 -17.53 8.91 -6.99
CA THR A 113 -18.86 9.08 -6.36
C THR A 113 -18.90 8.61 -4.91
N GLU A 114 -18.05 7.65 -4.52
CA GLU A 114 -18.03 7.03 -3.20
C GLU A 114 -16.90 7.54 -2.31
N PHE A 115 -15.73 7.80 -2.92
CA PHE A 115 -14.52 8.15 -2.19
C PHE A 115 -14.04 9.56 -2.51
N TRP A 116 -13.50 10.25 -1.49
CA TRP A 116 -12.94 11.60 -1.62
C TRP A 116 -11.69 11.61 -2.52
N ASN A 117 -10.79 10.66 -2.31
CA ASN A 117 -9.53 10.49 -3.04
C ASN A 117 -9.11 9.02 -3.06
N LEU A 118 -8.02 8.73 -3.80
CA LEU A 118 -7.46 7.38 -3.91
C LEU A 118 -7.06 6.80 -2.54
N ARG A 119 -6.49 7.61 -1.63
CA ARG A 119 -6.15 7.16 -0.28
C ARG A 119 -7.36 6.58 0.46
N ALA A 120 -8.51 7.24 0.39
CA ALA A 120 -9.73 6.76 1.01
C ALA A 120 -10.21 5.44 0.41
N GLU A 121 -10.13 5.29 -0.92
CA GLU A 121 -10.44 4.04 -1.62
C GLU A 121 -9.53 2.90 -1.19
N LEU A 122 -8.20 3.13 -1.13
CA LEU A 122 -7.23 2.09 -0.77
C LEU A 122 -7.40 1.63 0.69
N TRP A 123 -7.64 2.55 1.62
CA TRP A 123 -7.97 2.21 3.01
C TRP A 123 -9.25 1.40 3.12
N TRP A 124 -10.24 1.72 2.28
CA TRP A 124 -11.49 0.95 2.24
C TRP A 124 -11.28 -0.45 1.70
N LYS A 125 -10.53 -0.61 0.60
CA LYS A 125 -10.14 -1.92 0.05
C LYS A 125 -9.38 -2.77 1.08
N CYS A 126 -8.47 -2.15 1.84
CA CYS A 126 -7.78 -2.84 2.94
C CYS A 126 -8.76 -3.32 4.01
N ARG A 127 -9.72 -2.49 4.42
CA ARG A 127 -10.78 -2.89 5.35
C ARG A 127 -11.60 -4.06 4.82
N GLU A 128 -11.99 -4.04 3.55
CA GLU A 128 -12.74 -5.13 2.91
C GLU A 128 -11.91 -6.42 2.84
N TRP A 129 -10.61 -6.29 2.59
CA TRP A 129 -9.67 -7.40 2.62
C TRP A 129 -9.69 -8.10 4.00
N PHE A 130 -9.59 -7.36 5.10
CA PHE A 130 -9.73 -7.90 6.44
C PHE A 130 -11.14 -8.47 6.74
N ALA A 131 -12.19 -7.87 6.16
CA ALA A 131 -13.58 -8.30 6.37
C ALA A 131 -13.87 -9.70 5.81
N LYS A 132 -13.12 -10.17 4.82
CA LYS A 132 -13.22 -11.54 4.27
C LYS A 132 -12.87 -12.63 5.29
N LYS A 133 -12.14 -12.28 6.35
CA LYS A 133 -11.70 -13.19 7.43
C LYS A 133 -10.79 -14.35 6.97
N ASP A 134 -10.21 -14.25 5.79
CA ASP A 134 -9.26 -15.20 5.20
C ASP A 134 -7.85 -14.64 5.10
N VAL A 135 -7.55 -13.61 5.87
CA VAL A 135 -6.30 -12.84 5.84
C VAL A 135 -5.33 -13.30 6.91
N LEU A 136 -4.05 -13.40 6.53
CA LEU A 136 -2.92 -13.67 7.43
C LEU A 136 -1.92 -12.49 7.37
N ILE A 137 -1.63 -11.91 8.54
CA ILE A 137 -0.60 -10.88 8.68
C ILE A 137 0.44 -11.30 9.72
N PRO A 138 1.66 -10.78 9.66
CA PRO A 138 2.68 -11.05 10.66
C PRO A 138 2.25 -10.51 12.03
N ARG A 139 2.84 -11.06 13.10
CA ARG A 139 2.67 -10.52 14.45
C ARG A 139 3.50 -9.24 14.59
N ASP A 140 2.86 -8.13 14.23
CA ASP A 140 3.44 -6.79 14.32
C ASP A 140 2.46 -5.87 15.04
N GLU A 141 2.77 -5.56 16.30
CA GLU A 141 1.91 -4.72 17.16
C GLU A 141 1.80 -3.29 16.61
N ARG A 142 2.87 -2.78 16.00
CA ARG A 142 2.87 -1.47 15.36
C ARG A 142 1.90 -1.42 14.18
N LEU A 143 1.93 -2.41 13.29
CA LEU A 143 0.99 -2.48 12.17
C LEU A 143 -0.45 -2.51 12.66
N VAL A 144 -0.74 -3.34 13.67
CA VAL A 144 -2.09 -3.43 14.26
C VAL A 144 -2.55 -2.09 14.82
N GLU A 145 -1.68 -1.41 15.57
CA GLU A 145 -1.96 -0.09 16.14
C GLU A 145 -2.19 0.97 15.06
N GLU A 146 -1.35 1.01 14.03
CA GLU A 146 -1.47 1.95 12.92
C GLU A 146 -2.77 1.73 12.15
N LEU A 147 -3.11 0.48 11.79
CA LEU A 147 -4.35 0.12 11.10
C LEU A 147 -5.61 0.48 11.93
N ALA A 148 -5.54 0.33 13.26
CA ALA A 148 -6.64 0.67 14.15
C ALA A 148 -6.74 2.17 14.43
N SER A 149 -5.68 2.93 14.21
CA SER A 149 -5.59 4.35 14.57
C SER A 149 -6.33 5.27 13.60
N VAL A 150 -6.41 4.93 12.34
CA VAL A 150 -6.96 5.80 11.29
C VAL A 150 -8.48 5.76 11.27
N ARG A 151 -9.12 6.92 11.28
CA ARG A 151 -10.57 7.05 11.32
C ARG A 151 -11.18 7.32 9.95
N ARG A 152 -12.35 6.73 9.76
CA ARG A 152 -13.24 7.06 8.65
C ARG A 152 -14.02 8.33 8.98
N LEU A 153 -14.14 9.22 8.00
CA LEU A 153 -14.93 10.44 8.07
C LEU A 153 -16.03 10.41 7.00
N TRP A 154 -17.15 11.03 7.33
CA TRP A 154 -18.27 11.25 6.41
C TRP A 154 -18.55 12.75 6.33
N PRO A 155 -17.87 13.49 5.45
CA PRO A 155 -18.16 14.90 5.25
C PRO A 155 -19.55 15.09 4.60
N SER A 156 -20.07 16.34 4.63
CA SER A 156 -21.39 16.67 4.14
C SER A 156 -21.66 16.36 2.65
N ASN A 157 -20.58 16.18 1.86
CA ASN A 157 -20.69 15.78 0.46
C ASN A 157 -21.01 14.28 0.25
N GLY A 158 -21.18 13.50 1.33
CA GLY A 158 -21.53 12.08 1.30
C GLY A 158 -20.41 11.13 0.89
N LYS A 159 -19.21 11.63 0.52
CA LYS A 159 -18.09 10.79 0.10
C LYS A 159 -17.30 10.30 1.30
N LEU A 160 -16.92 9.03 1.29
CA LEU A 160 -16.05 8.48 2.31
C LEU A 160 -14.67 9.16 2.25
N GLN A 161 -14.20 9.62 3.39
CA GLN A 161 -12.88 10.20 3.58
C GLN A 161 -12.15 9.47 4.72
N VAL A 162 -10.85 9.41 4.63
CA VAL A 162 -9.97 8.94 5.70
C VAL A 162 -9.35 10.14 6.38
N GLU A 163 -9.27 10.08 7.71
CA GLU A 163 -8.67 11.11 8.54
C GLU A 163 -7.28 11.51 8.02
N PRO A 164 -6.99 12.79 7.79
CA PRO A 164 -5.67 13.26 7.38
C PRO A 164 -4.59 12.88 8.40
N LYS A 165 -3.37 12.60 7.92
CA LYS A 165 -2.22 12.21 8.77
C LYS A 165 -2.01 13.20 9.94
N ASP A 166 -2.11 14.50 9.69
CA ASP A 166 -1.90 15.52 10.71
C ASP A 166 -2.98 15.51 11.81
N GLN A 167 -4.23 15.28 11.44
CA GLN A 167 -5.32 15.11 12.39
C GLN A 167 -5.15 13.85 13.23
N THR A 168 -4.74 12.74 12.60
CA THR A 168 -4.43 11.49 13.31
C THR A 168 -3.32 11.71 14.33
N ARG A 169 -2.23 12.38 13.96
CA ARG A 169 -1.12 12.74 14.86
C ARG A 169 -1.58 13.60 16.02
N GLN A 170 -2.33 14.66 15.74
CA GLN A 170 -2.85 15.56 16.76
C GLN A 170 -3.75 14.84 17.76
N ARG A 171 -4.67 14.01 17.27
CA ARG A 171 -5.61 13.24 18.11
C ARG A 171 -4.91 12.22 18.99
N LEU A 172 -3.88 11.56 18.49
CA LEU A 172 -3.14 10.54 19.25
C LEU A 172 -2.07 11.14 20.17
N GLY A 173 -1.79 12.43 20.05
CA GLY A 173 -0.69 13.08 20.79
C GLY A 173 0.68 12.51 20.44
N ARG A 174 0.82 11.91 19.28
CA ARG A 174 2.05 11.24 18.81
C ARG A 174 2.57 11.93 17.58
N ASN A 175 3.89 12.02 17.48
CA ASN A 175 4.57 12.58 16.31
C ASN A 175 4.92 11.48 15.28
N THR A 176 4.09 10.42 15.22
CA THR A 176 4.29 9.27 14.32
C THR A 176 3.15 9.15 13.32
N SER A 177 3.50 8.82 12.11
CA SER A 177 2.59 8.57 10.99
C SER A 177 2.27 7.07 10.89
N PRO A 178 1.14 6.66 10.30
CA PRO A 178 0.82 5.23 10.06
C PRO A 178 1.58 4.68 8.84
N ASP A 179 2.92 4.79 8.85
CA ASP A 179 3.77 4.51 7.70
C ASP A 179 3.71 3.04 7.25
N ALA A 180 3.67 2.09 8.20
CA ALA A 180 3.52 0.67 7.90
C ALA A 180 2.15 0.34 7.31
N ALA A 181 1.09 0.95 7.85
CA ALA A 181 -0.26 0.80 7.31
C ALA A 181 -0.39 1.47 5.93
N ASP A 182 0.20 2.65 5.72
CA ASP A 182 0.19 3.32 4.43
C ASP A 182 0.96 2.52 3.36
N ALA A 183 2.09 1.85 3.70
CA ALA A 183 2.76 0.92 2.80
C ALA A 183 1.88 -0.29 2.44
N LEU A 184 1.14 -0.85 3.39
CA LEU A 184 0.19 -1.93 3.11
C LEU A 184 -0.93 -1.46 2.19
N ILE A 185 -1.55 -0.30 2.44
CA ILE A 185 -2.68 0.15 1.59
C ILE A 185 -2.26 0.43 0.15
N LEU A 186 -1.02 0.84 -0.10
CA LEU A 186 -0.51 1.02 -1.46
C LEU A 186 -0.58 -0.26 -2.29
N THR A 187 -0.43 -1.44 -1.66
CA THR A 187 -0.55 -2.72 -2.38
C THR A 187 -1.93 -2.95 -3.01
N PHE A 188 -2.97 -2.25 -2.56
CA PHE A 188 -4.33 -2.32 -3.12
C PHE A 188 -4.53 -1.41 -4.35
N ALA A 189 -3.55 -0.59 -4.71
CA ALA A 189 -3.53 0.16 -5.96
C ALA A 189 -3.08 -0.71 -7.16
N SER A 190 -2.72 -1.98 -6.92
CA SER A 190 -2.25 -2.90 -7.95
C SER A 190 -3.34 -3.20 -8.99
N TYR A 191 -2.97 -3.16 -10.26
CA TYR A 191 -3.80 -3.63 -11.36
C TYR A 191 -3.76 -5.16 -11.49
N ALA A 192 -2.66 -5.79 -11.12
CA ALA A 192 -2.51 -7.25 -11.15
C ALA A 192 -3.50 -7.95 -10.22
N SER A 193 -3.87 -7.33 -9.10
CA SER A 193 -4.87 -7.87 -8.17
C SER A 193 -6.32 -7.73 -8.66
N MET A 194 -6.57 -6.92 -9.68
CA MET A 194 -7.90 -6.72 -10.26
C MET A 194 -8.22 -7.70 -11.39
N THR A 195 -7.23 -8.41 -11.90
CA THR A 195 -7.38 -9.33 -13.03
C THR A 195 -7.11 -10.77 -12.59
N THR A 196 -8.16 -11.53 -12.35
CA THR A 196 -8.11 -13.01 -12.25
C THR A 196 -7.87 -13.69 -13.61
N GLY A 197 -7.44 -12.95 -14.62
CA GLY A 197 -7.11 -13.45 -15.96
C GLY A 197 -5.81 -12.80 -16.45
N LYS A 198 -4.97 -13.60 -17.09
CA LYS A 198 -3.69 -13.21 -17.71
C LYS A 198 -3.86 -11.97 -18.61
N ARG A 199 -3.81 -10.76 -18.05
CA ARG A 199 -3.58 -9.54 -18.83
C ARG A 199 -2.24 -8.97 -18.45
N SER A 200 -1.37 -8.87 -19.45
CA SER A 200 -0.14 -8.08 -19.35
C SER A 200 -0.54 -6.62 -19.10
N TRP A 201 0.02 -6.00 -18.06
CA TRP A 201 -0.17 -4.57 -17.74
C TRP A 201 0.27 -3.62 -18.87
N LYS A 202 0.87 -4.14 -19.94
CA LYS A 202 1.25 -3.41 -21.16
C LYS A 202 0.07 -3.09 -22.08
N GLU A 203 -1.12 -3.66 -21.84
CA GLU A 203 -2.30 -3.33 -22.63
C GLU A 203 -3.08 -2.18 -21.99
N PRO A 204 -3.43 -1.12 -22.76
CA PRO A 204 -4.27 -0.04 -22.28
C PRO A 204 -5.60 -0.60 -21.76
N LEU A 205 -6.08 -0.11 -20.60
CA LEU A 205 -7.40 -0.44 -20.09
C LEU A 205 -8.47 0.05 -21.05
N GLU A 206 -9.10 -0.86 -21.80
CA GLU A 206 -10.36 -0.55 -22.47
C GLU A 206 -11.44 -0.33 -21.40
N ARG A 207 -11.81 0.93 -21.20
CA ARG A 207 -13.00 1.27 -20.40
C ARG A 207 -14.22 0.76 -21.15
N LYS A 208 -14.87 -0.28 -20.66
CA LYS A 208 -16.23 -0.58 -21.05
C LYS A 208 -17.11 0.58 -20.57
N THR A 209 -17.45 1.48 -21.47
CA THR A 209 -18.58 2.38 -21.28
C THR A 209 -19.82 1.51 -21.21
N LEU A 210 -20.38 1.34 -20.02
CA LEU A 210 -21.74 0.85 -19.86
C LEU A 210 -22.65 1.91 -20.49
N GLY A 211 -23.12 1.63 -21.70
CA GLY A 211 -24.15 2.43 -22.32
C GLY A 211 -25.40 2.39 -21.44
N ILE A 212 -25.78 3.56 -20.96
CA ILE A 212 -27.12 3.78 -20.41
C ILE A 212 -28.04 3.87 -21.61
N VAL A 213 -28.90 2.89 -21.78
CA VAL A 213 -30.13 2.98 -22.56
C VAL A 213 -31.25 3.19 -21.57
#